data_e78db4075f5c3fc4b22e739a876fb135
#
_entry.id   e78db4075f5c3fc4b22e739a876fb135
#
_cell.length_a   1.000
_cell.length_b   1.000
_cell.length_c   1.000
_cell.angle_alpha   90.00
_cell.angle_beta   90.00
_cell.angle_gamma   90.00
#
_symmetry.space_group_name_H-M   'P 1'
#
loop_
_entity.id
_entity.type
_entity.pdbx_description
1 polymer ?
#
loop_
_entity_poly.entity_id
_entity_poly.type
_entity_poly.pdbx_seq_one_letter_code
_entity_poly.pdbx_strand_id
1 'polypeptide(L)'
;MRVLAVHPGPLMYRKIFLRLEPLGLELVAAAARECGHAVKLIDLQVENHSAFFRLIEAWRPDVIAFSCNYLANIPEIIDLSKDAKARLPRTVICVGGHSASFVAKAILDHGEGAVDCVLRGEGEAGVPPLLAAIEAGTDLAAVPGAVTASGEGPPPSFVHSLDELLPARDLLRHRRKYFIGVLDPCASIEFSRGCPWDCSFCSAWTFYGRSYRLLSPERVVEDLRQIRERGIFIVDDVAFVHERHGMELGEAIAQAGIKKRYYLETRGDVLLRH
;
A
#
# COMPACT_ATOMS: atom_id res chain seq x y z
N MET A 1 13.14 10.47 -11.88
CA MET A 1 12.44 11.44 -10.98
C MET A 1 12.69 11.12 -9.51
N ARG A 2 12.29 12.03 -8.61
CA ARG A 2 12.23 11.84 -7.14
C ARG A 2 10.77 11.59 -6.75
N VAL A 3 10.48 10.41 -6.20
CA VAL A 3 9.13 9.97 -5.81
C VAL A 3 9.05 9.87 -4.28
N LEU A 4 8.14 10.61 -3.66
CA LEU A 4 7.88 10.55 -2.23
C LEU A 4 6.58 9.76 -1.99
N ALA A 5 6.72 8.58 -1.42
CA ALA A 5 5.59 7.79 -0.94
C ALA A 5 5.18 8.25 0.47
N VAL A 6 3.90 8.55 0.67
CA VAL A 6 3.38 9.11 1.93
C VAL A 6 2.22 8.28 2.45
N HIS A 7 2.36 7.75 3.66
CA HIS A 7 1.23 7.20 4.40
C HIS A 7 0.66 8.27 5.33
N PRO A 8 -0.66 8.51 5.34
CA PRO A 8 -1.29 9.53 6.19
C PRO A 8 -1.22 9.17 7.67
N GLY A 9 -1.61 10.13 8.51
CA GLY A 9 -1.58 10.01 9.96
C GLY A 9 -2.49 8.92 10.53
N PRO A 10 -2.32 8.60 11.81
CA PRO A 10 -3.08 7.54 12.45
C PRO A 10 -4.53 7.94 12.69
N LEU A 11 -5.45 7.04 12.43
CA LEU A 11 -6.84 7.16 12.88
C LEU A 11 -6.92 7.08 14.41
N MET A 12 -8.01 7.61 14.99
CA MET A 12 -8.19 7.79 16.45
C MET A 12 -7.94 6.51 17.28
N TYR A 13 -8.34 5.34 16.77
CA TYR A 13 -8.19 4.05 17.47
C TYR A 13 -6.81 3.41 17.37
N ARG A 14 -5.94 3.87 16.46
CA ARG A 14 -4.65 3.25 16.14
C ARG A 14 -3.55 3.48 17.17
N LYS A 15 -3.72 4.42 18.08
CA LYS A 15 -2.73 4.67 19.13
C LYS A 15 -2.74 3.62 20.23
N ILE A 16 -3.84 2.89 20.40
CA ILE A 16 -4.08 1.99 21.54
C ILE A 16 -4.05 0.52 21.09
N PHE A 17 -4.69 0.17 19.94
CA PHE A 17 -4.89 -1.23 19.57
C PHE A 17 -3.95 -1.71 18.47
N LEU A 18 -3.62 -0.85 17.52
CA LEU A 18 -2.76 -1.21 16.39
C LEU A 18 -2.13 0.01 15.73
N ARG A 19 -0.99 -0.19 15.17
CA ARG A 19 -0.31 0.68 14.19
C ARG A 19 0.38 -0.23 13.20
N LEU A 20 -0.13 -0.33 12.00
CA LEU A 20 0.33 -1.29 11.01
C LEU A 20 1.36 -0.68 10.08
N GLU A 21 2.37 -1.46 9.76
CA GLU A 21 3.34 -1.16 8.72
C GLU A 21 2.63 -0.98 7.38
N PRO A 22 2.92 0.07 6.59
CA PRO A 22 2.22 0.37 5.35
C PRO A 22 2.72 -0.49 4.18
N LEU A 23 2.56 -1.82 4.25
CA LEU A 23 3.11 -2.80 3.32
C LEU A 23 2.79 -2.49 1.85
N GLY A 24 1.54 -2.14 1.53
CA GLY A 24 1.16 -1.79 0.16
C GLY A 24 1.91 -0.57 -0.37
N LEU A 25 2.25 0.40 0.51
CA LEU A 25 3.06 1.55 0.11
C LEU A 25 4.53 1.20 -0.08
N GLU A 26 5.05 0.22 0.65
CA GLU A 26 6.41 -0.32 0.45
C GLU A 26 6.52 -1.04 -0.90
N LEU A 27 5.47 -1.77 -1.32
CA LEU A 27 5.41 -2.40 -2.64
C LEU A 27 5.34 -1.37 -3.77
N VAL A 28 4.53 -0.32 -3.61
CA VAL A 28 4.49 0.83 -4.54
C VAL A 28 5.86 1.50 -4.65
N ALA A 29 6.54 1.68 -3.52
CA ALA A 29 7.88 2.25 -3.48
C ALA A 29 8.92 1.35 -4.18
N ALA A 30 8.80 0.02 -4.02
CA ALA A 30 9.62 -0.95 -4.74
C ALA A 30 9.41 -0.86 -6.25
N ALA A 31 8.15 -0.85 -6.72
CA ALA A 31 7.82 -0.69 -8.14
C ALA A 31 8.40 0.60 -8.74
N ALA A 32 8.31 1.72 -8.01
CA ALA A 32 8.90 2.98 -8.45
C ALA A 32 10.44 2.91 -8.53
N ARG A 33 11.11 2.19 -7.61
CA ARG A 33 12.56 1.96 -7.66
C ARG A 33 12.99 1.12 -8.86
N GLU A 34 12.25 0.07 -9.18
CA GLU A 34 12.54 -0.79 -10.34
C GLU A 34 12.44 -0.01 -11.65
N CYS A 35 11.60 1.02 -11.71
CA CYS A 35 11.57 1.97 -12.82
C CYS A 35 12.75 2.97 -12.83
N GLY A 36 13.73 2.84 -11.92
CA GLY A 36 14.93 3.67 -11.87
C GLY A 36 14.75 5.02 -11.17
N HIS A 37 13.66 5.22 -10.42
CA HIS A 37 13.41 6.47 -9.71
C HIS A 37 14.06 6.50 -8.32
N ALA A 38 14.45 7.69 -7.87
CA ALA A 38 14.87 7.91 -6.48
C ALA A 38 13.63 7.96 -5.59
N VAL A 39 13.51 7.05 -4.62
CA VAL A 39 12.31 6.91 -3.80
C VAL A 39 12.62 7.17 -2.33
N LYS A 40 11.76 7.92 -1.67
CA LYS A 40 11.67 8.02 -0.21
C LYS A 40 10.27 7.68 0.24
N LEU A 41 10.16 7.20 1.49
CA LEU A 41 8.90 6.90 2.14
C LEU A 41 8.83 7.64 3.48
N ILE A 42 7.69 8.27 3.77
CA ILE A 42 7.36 8.82 5.07
C ILE A 42 6.02 8.29 5.54
N ASP A 43 5.97 7.85 6.79
CA ASP A 43 4.74 7.38 7.43
C ASP A 43 4.35 8.33 8.56
N LEU A 44 3.27 9.06 8.37
CA LEU A 44 2.75 10.03 9.32
C LEU A 44 2.04 9.37 10.52
N GLN A 45 1.90 8.05 10.54
CA GLN A 45 1.52 7.34 11.76
C GLN A 45 2.62 7.41 12.85
N VAL A 46 3.88 7.55 12.43
CA VAL A 46 5.08 7.55 13.30
C VAL A 46 5.92 8.82 13.22
N GLU A 47 5.71 9.61 12.18
CA GLU A 47 6.28 10.93 11.94
C GLU A 47 5.17 12.01 12.10
N ASN A 48 5.51 13.29 12.03
CA ASN A 48 4.55 14.39 12.07
C ASN A 48 4.54 15.20 10.77
N HIS A 49 3.52 16.02 10.59
CA HIS A 49 3.38 16.87 9.40
C HIS A 49 4.57 17.81 9.22
N SER A 50 5.19 18.31 10.31
CA SER A 50 6.39 19.14 10.21
C SER A 50 7.58 18.38 9.59
N ALA A 51 7.69 17.07 9.83
CA ALA A 51 8.71 16.24 9.18
C ALA A 51 8.44 16.07 7.68
N PHE A 52 7.16 15.92 7.30
CA PHE A 52 6.74 15.88 5.90
C PHE A 52 7.11 17.20 5.19
N PHE A 53 6.75 18.36 5.75
CA PHE A 53 7.06 19.65 5.13
C PHE A 53 8.55 19.90 5.00
N ARG A 54 9.34 19.64 6.04
CA ARG A 54 10.81 19.71 5.95
C ARG A 54 11.37 18.80 4.87
N LEU A 55 10.81 17.58 4.74
CA LEU A 55 11.28 16.63 3.73
C LEU A 55 11.00 17.11 2.31
N ILE A 56 9.79 17.58 2.02
CA ILE A 56 9.44 18.05 0.67
C ILE A 56 10.22 19.33 0.29
N GLU A 57 10.44 20.24 1.23
CA GLU A 57 11.24 21.45 1.00
C GLU A 57 12.71 21.14 0.72
N ALA A 58 13.30 20.22 1.50
CA ALA A 58 14.72 19.85 1.36
C ALA A 58 14.98 18.95 0.14
N TRP A 59 14.07 18.02 -0.14
CA TRP A 59 14.29 17.00 -1.18
C TRP A 59 13.61 17.34 -2.51
N ARG A 60 12.58 18.20 -2.48
CA ARG A 60 11.83 18.69 -3.65
C ARG A 60 11.41 17.54 -4.58
N PRO A 61 10.50 16.66 -4.15
CA PRO A 61 10.05 15.53 -4.96
C PRO A 61 9.35 16.02 -6.24
N ASP A 62 9.54 15.28 -7.33
CA ASP A 62 8.82 15.50 -8.58
C ASP A 62 7.40 14.94 -8.49
N VAL A 63 7.24 13.86 -7.71
CA VAL A 63 5.96 13.19 -7.46
C VAL A 63 5.79 12.94 -5.97
N ILE A 64 4.59 13.24 -5.45
CA ILE A 64 4.13 12.82 -4.11
C ILE A 64 2.97 11.86 -4.29
N ALA A 65 3.13 10.62 -3.80
CA ALA A 65 2.13 9.56 -3.88
C ALA A 65 1.57 9.27 -2.48
N PHE A 66 0.32 9.66 -2.22
CA PHE A 66 -0.38 9.37 -0.97
C PHE A 66 -1.10 8.03 -1.03
N SER A 67 -0.98 7.24 0.03
CA SER A 67 -1.77 6.03 0.25
C SER A 67 -3.05 6.34 1.02
N CYS A 68 -4.21 6.03 0.46
CA CYS A 68 -5.52 6.22 1.08
C CYS A 68 -6.26 4.88 1.22
N ASN A 69 -6.00 4.17 2.31
CA ASN A 69 -6.66 2.89 2.61
C ASN A 69 -7.93 3.05 3.46
N TYR A 70 -8.14 4.22 4.05
CA TYR A 70 -9.31 4.53 4.86
C TYR A 70 -9.91 5.89 4.47
N LEU A 71 -11.23 5.93 4.31
CA LEU A 71 -11.96 7.15 3.96
C LEU A 71 -11.69 8.30 4.95
N ALA A 72 -11.50 7.97 6.23
CA ALA A 72 -11.22 8.96 7.27
C ALA A 72 -9.87 9.69 7.12
N ASN A 73 -8.96 9.22 6.26
CA ASN A 73 -7.72 9.92 5.96
C ASN A 73 -7.85 10.94 4.81
N ILE A 74 -8.96 10.96 4.08
CA ILE A 74 -9.13 11.83 2.90
C ILE A 74 -8.97 13.31 3.26
N PRO A 75 -9.59 13.86 4.32
CA PRO A 75 -9.41 15.27 4.67
C PRO A 75 -7.94 15.64 4.91
N GLU A 76 -7.22 14.81 5.67
CA GLU A 76 -5.77 15.01 5.92
C GLU A 76 -4.96 15.01 4.61
N ILE A 77 -5.23 14.04 3.71
CA ILE A 77 -4.53 13.93 2.42
C ILE A 77 -4.79 15.18 1.57
N ILE A 78 -6.03 15.67 1.53
CA ILE A 78 -6.39 16.87 0.79
C ILE A 78 -5.67 18.10 1.34
N ASP A 79 -5.68 18.29 2.66
CA ASP A 79 -5.00 19.42 3.31
C ASP A 79 -3.49 19.39 3.05
N LEU A 80 -2.86 18.22 3.21
CA LEU A 80 -1.44 18.03 2.91
C LEU A 80 -1.12 18.27 1.42
N SER A 81 -2.04 17.89 0.53
CA SER A 81 -1.88 18.12 -0.91
C SER A 81 -1.94 19.61 -1.25
N LYS A 82 -2.91 20.35 -0.70
CA LYS A 82 -3.03 21.81 -0.85
C LYS A 82 -1.78 22.52 -0.34
N ASP A 83 -1.32 22.16 0.85
CA ASP A 83 -0.11 22.71 1.46
C ASP A 83 1.16 22.37 0.68
N ALA A 84 1.27 21.16 0.14
CA ALA A 84 2.40 20.75 -0.68
C ALA A 84 2.42 21.49 -2.02
N LYS A 85 1.27 21.66 -2.68
CA LYS A 85 1.14 22.45 -3.93
C LYS A 85 1.50 23.92 -3.72
N ALA A 86 1.11 24.51 -2.59
CA ALA A 86 1.46 25.89 -2.26
C ALA A 86 3.00 26.09 -2.16
N ARG A 87 3.72 25.07 -1.64
CA ARG A 87 5.20 25.11 -1.52
C ARG A 87 5.92 24.68 -2.79
N LEU A 88 5.36 23.71 -3.49
CA LEU A 88 5.95 23.05 -4.66
C LEU A 88 4.92 22.96 -5.81
N PRO A 89 4.61 24.07 -6.50
CA PRO A 89 3.52 24.12 -7.48
C PRO A 89 3.66 23.13 -8.67
N ARG A 90 4.89 22.71 -8.98
CA ARG A 90 5.17 21.80 -10.11
C ARG A 90 5.19 20.32 -9.73
N THR A 91 5.15 19.99 -8.45
CA THR A 91 5.12 18.60 -7.99
C THR A 91 3.79 17.96 -8.37
N VAL A 92 3.83 16.79 -8.98
CA VAL A 92 2.62 16.02 -9.29
C VAL A 92 2.17 15.29 -8.01
N ILE A 93 0.91 15.45 -7.65
CA ILE A 93 0.33 14.80 -6.46
C ILE A 93 -0.67 13.74 -6.90
N CYS A 94 -0.38 12.50 -6.51
CA CYS A 94 -1.22 11.35 -6.80
C CYS A 94 -1.74 10.74 -5.49
N VAL A 95 -2.98 10.24 -5.52
CA VAL A 95 -3.60 9.52 -4.40
C VAL A 95 -4.00 8.14 -4.88
N GLY A 96 -3.62 7.09 -4.16
CA GLY A 96 -4.00 5.72 -4.47
C GLY A 96 -4.41 4.95 -3.21
N GLY A 97 -4.69 3.66 -3.39
CA GLY A 97 -5.06 2.75 -2.31
C GLY A 97 -6.55 2.36 -2.34
N HIS A 98 -6.90 1.46 -1.44
CA HIS A 98 -8.21 0.81 -1.45
C HIS A 98 -9.38 1.79 -1.44
N SER A 99 -9.44 2.68 -0.44
CA SER A 99 -10.55 3.63 -0.33
C SER A 99 -10.56 4.69 -1.43
N ALA A 100 -9.38 5.15 -1.87
CA ALA A 100 -9.28 6.11 -2.97
C ALA A 100 -9.91 5.57 -4.26
N SER A 101 -9.78 4.27 -4.50
CA SER A 101 -10.33 3.62 -5.70
C SER A 101 -11.85 3.73 -5.82
N PHE A 102 -12.56 3.82 -4.71
CA PHE A 102 -14.03 3.94 -4.70
C PHE A 102 -14.56 5.38 -4.74
N VAL A 103 -13.73 6.36 -4.37
CA VAL A 103 -14.17 7.75 -4.22
C VAL A 103 -13.26 8.74 -4.97
N ALA A 104 -12.63 8.27 -6.06
CA ALA A 104 -11.64 9.03 -6.81
C ALA A 104 -12.13 10.43 -7.21
N LYS A 105 -13.34 10.52 -7.75
CA LYS A 105 -13.94 11.80 -8.17
C LYS A 105 -14.12 12.76 -6.99
N ALA A 106 -14.63 12.26 -5.86
CA ALA A 106 -14.81 13.10 -4.67
C ALA A 106 -13.47 13.64 -4.14
N ILE A 107 -12.37 12.85 -4.19
CA ILE A 107 -11.04 13.31 -3.82
C ILE A 107 -10.59 14.46 -4.73
N LEU A 108 -10.78 14.34 -6.04
CA LEU A 108 -10.42 15.40 -7.00
C LEU A 108 -11.25 16.66 -6.80
N ASP A 109 -12.58 16.51 -6.65
CA ASP A 109 -13.50 17.63 -6.46
C ASP A 109 -13.16 18.43 -5.20
N HIS A 110 -12.94 17.77 -4.06
CA HIS A 110 -12.55 18.42 -2.81
C HIS A 110 -11.08 18.87 -2.78
N GLY A 111 -10.25 18.27 -3.61
CA GLY A 111 -8.84 18.65 -3.78
C GLY A 111 -8.66 20.00 -4.48
N GLU A 112 -9.68 20.49 -5.22
CA GLU A 112 -9.67 21.82 -5.86
C GLU A 112 -8.41 22.07 -6.69
N GLY A 113 -7.95 21.04 -7.43
CA GLY A 113 -6.74 21.09 -8.25
C GLY A 113 -5.42 20.82 -7.50
N ALA A 114 -5.45 20.57 -6.20
CA ALA A 114 -4.24 20.17 -5.46
C ALA A 114 -3.86 18.70 -5.69
N VAL A 115 -4.82 17.83 -6.05
CA VAL A 115 -4.57 16.46 -6.45
C VAL A 115 -4.66 16.36 -7.96
N ASP A 116 -3.57 15.92 -8.61
CA ASP A 116 -3.51 15.84 -10.07
C ASP A 116 -4.14 14.55 -10.60
N CYS A 117 -4.02 13.46 -9.83
CA CYS A 117 -4.49 12.13 -10.25
C CYS A 117 -4.88 11.28 -9.04
N VAL A 118 -5.96 10.52 -9.18
CA VAL A 118 -6.26 9.39 -8.31
C VAL A 118 -6.05 8.10 -9.08
N LEU A 119 -5.20 7.20 -8.57
CA LEU A 119 -4.88 5.93 -9.20
C LEU A 119 -5.69 4.82 -8.53
N ARG A 120 -6.61 4.21 -9.28
CA ARG A 120 -7.46 3.10 -8.85
C ARG A 120 -6.74 1.76 -9.03
N GLY A 121 -7.11 0.78 -8.23
CA GLY A 121 -6.58 -0.59 -8.31
C GLY A 121 -5.26 -0.78 -7.56
N GLU A 122 -4.48 -1.76 -7.99
CA GLU A 122 -3.21 -2.10 -7.35
C GLU A 122 -2.10 -1.13 -7.77
N GLY A 123 -1.49 -0.50 -6.76
CA GLY A 123 -0.50 0.54 -6.98
C GLY A 123 0.76 0.04 -7.68
N GLU A 124 1.17 -1.20 -7.41
CA GLU A 124 2.35 -1.83 -8.02
C GLU A 124 2.21 -1.96 -9.56
N ALA A 125 0.99 -2.24 -10.02
CA ALA A 125 0.70 -2.32 -11.45
C ALA A 125 0.48 -0.93 -12.08
N GLY A 126 -0.09 0.00 -11.34
CA GLY A 126 -0.49 1.31 -11.86
C GLY A 126 0.59 2.39 -11.80
N VAL A 127 1.51 2.32 -10.81
CA VAL A 127 2.55 3.34 -10.61
C VAL A 127 3.59 3.37 -11.74
N PRO A 128 4.10 2.25 -12.27
CA PRO A 128 5.05 2.29 -13.39
C PRO A 128 4.53 3.06 -14.62
N PRO A 129 3.35 2.77 -15.19
CA PRO A 129 2.84 3.54 -16.32
C PRO A 129 2.50 4.99 -15.95
N LEU A 130 2.07 5.27 -14.71
CA LEU A 130 1.83 6.64 -14.25
C LEU A 130 3.12 7.46 -14.23
N LEU A 131 4.21 6.92 -13.68
CA LEU A 131 5.50 7.60 -13.63
C LEU A 131 6.08 7.82 -15.03
N ALA A 132 5.93 6.84 -15.93
CA ALA A 132 6.33 6.99 -17.33
C ALA A 132 5.54 8.12 -18.03
N ALA A 133 4.24 8.22 -17.79
CA ALA A 133 3.41 9.30 -18.34
C ALA A 133 3.83 10.68 -17.81
N ILE A 134 4.12 10.79 -16.50
CA ILE A 134 4.63 12.02 -15.88
C ILE A 134 5.98 12.43 -16.48
N GLU A 135 6.90 11.49 -16.66
CA GLU A 135 8.22 11.73 -17.24
C GLU A 135 8.14 12.20 -18.71
N ALA A 136 7.23 11.59 -19.47
CA ALA A 136 6.99 11.95 -20.86
C ALA A 136 6.15 13.23 -21.03
N GLY A 137 5.54 13.74 -19.97
CA GLY A 137 4.62 14.88 -20.03
C GLY A 137 3.34 14.59 -20.83
N THR A 138 2.91 13.31 -20.86
CA THR A 138 1.68 12.88 -21.55
C THR A 138 0.46 13.00 -20.64
N ASP A 139 -0.75 12.91 -21.22
CA ASP A 139 -1.99 13.00 -20.45
C ASP A 139 -2.12 11.83 -19.47
N LEU A 140 -2.23 12.15 -18.18
CA LEU A 140 -2.41 11.15 -17.13
C LEU A 140 -3.76 10.43 -17.23
N ALA A 141 -4.76 11.03 -17.88
CA ALA A 141 -6.05 10.38 -18.14
C ALA A 141 -5.92 9.20 -19.14
N ALA A 142 -4.79 9.02 -19.80
CA ALA A 142 -4.54 7.85 -20.64
C ALA A 142 -3.99 6.64 -19.85
N VAL A 143 -3.60 6.82 -18.59
CA VAL A 143 -3.01 5.77 -17.76
C VAL A 143 -4.10 4.83 -17.23
N PRO A 144 -3.93 3.49 -17.31
CA PRO A 144 -4.89 2.55 -16.74
C PRO A 144 -5.11 2.80 -15.23
N GLY A 145 -6.37 2.90 -14.83
CA GLY A 145 -6.78 3.17 -13.47
C GLY A 145 -6.73 4.64 -13.05
N ALA A 146 -6.14 5.53 -13.83
CA ALA A 146 -6.05 6.94 -13.48
C ALA A 146 -7.41 7.65 -13.60
N VAL A 147 -7.69 8.54 -12.66
CA VAL A 147 -8.81 9.49 -12.69
C VAL A 147 -8.22 10.87 -12.47
N THR A 148 -8.50 11.81 -13.37
CA THR A 148 -7.99 13.18 -13.36
C THR A 148 -9.13 14.16 -13.57
N ALA A 149 -8.86 15.45 -13.48
CA ALA A 149 -9.84 16.48 -13.81
C ALA A 149 -10.24 16.48 -15.29
N SER A 150 -9.37 15.96 -16.20
CA SER A 150 -9.63 15.87 -17.65
C SER A 150 -10.41 14.62 -18.04
N GLY A 151 -10.43 13.56 -17.21
CA GLY A 151 -11.14 12.33 -17.51
C GLY A 151 -10.65 11.12 -16.76
N GLU A 152 -11.16 9.95 -17.16
CA GLU A 152 -10.81 8.65 -16.58
C GLU A 152 -10.08 7.80 -17.61
N GLY A 153 -9.01 7.15 -17.19
CA GLY A 153 -8.25 6.20 -17.98
C GLY A 153 -8.96 4.84 -18.14
N PRO A 154 -8.35 3.94 -18.91
CA PRO A 154 -8.80 2.56 -19.01
C PRO A 154 -8.94 1.89 -17.65
N PRO A 155 -9.66 0.76 -17.51
CA PRO A 155 -9.73 0.01 -16.27
C PRO A 155 -8.35 -0.28 -15.69
N PRO A 156 -8.22 -0.31 -14.35
CA PRO A 156 -6.94 -0.59 -13.70
C PRO A 156 -6.42 -1.98 -14.04
N SER A 157 -5.11 -2.09 -14.17
CA SER A 157 -4.43 -3.39 -14.27
C SER A 157 -4.21 -3.98 -12.88
N PHE A 158 -4.17 -5.31 -12.81
CA PHE A 158 -3.80 -6.06 -11.62
C PHE A 158 -2.41 -6.68 -11.80
N VAL A 159 -1.70 -6.86 -10.69
CA VAL A 159 -0.44 -7.60 -10.68
C VAL A 159 -0.70 -9.05 -11.08
N HIS A 160 0.03 -9.56 -12.07
CA HIS A 160 -0.15 -10.93 -12.56
C HIS A 160 0.42 -11.96 -11.58
N SER A 161 1.60 -11.70 -11.05
CA SER A 161 2.26 -12.52 -10.05
C SER A 161 2.63 -11.66 -8.83
N LEU A 162 2.23 -12.10 -7.65
CA LEU A 162 2.61 -11.44 -6.40
C LEU A 162 4.10 -11.63 -6.07
N ASP A 163 4.77 -12.56 -6.75
CA ASP A 163 6.21 -12.85 -6.56
C ASP A 163 7.13 -11.84 -7.26
N GLU A 164 6.60 -10.92 -8.07
CA GLU A 164 7.41 -9.99 -8.84
C GLU A 164 8.18 -8.99 -7.98
N LEU A 165 7.59 -8.54 -6.87
CA LEU A 165 8.17 -7.49 -6.03
C LEU A 165 8.36 -7.92 -4.58
N LEU A 166 9.48 -7.51 -3.97
CA LEU A 166 9.64 -7.47 -2.52
C LEU A 166 9.34 -6.06 -2.01
N PRO A 167 8.72 -5.94 -0.82
CA PRO A 167 8.49 -4.63 -0.20
C PRO A 167 9.81 -3.88 0.03
N ALA A 168 9.82 -2.58 -0.20
CA ALA A 168 10.98 -1.71 0.04
C ALA A 168 11.13 -1.38 1.54
N ARG A 169 11.26 -2.42 2.37
CA ARG A 169 11.28 -2.36 3.83
C ARG A 169 12.38 -1.48 4.42
N ASP A 170 13.48 -1.29 3.68
CA ASP A 170 14.60 -0.42 4.04
C ASP A 170 14.23 1.06 4.06
N LEU A 171 13.14 1.47 3.40
CA LEU A 171 12.65 2.85 3.41
C LEU A 171 11.97 3.26 4.71
N LEU A 172 11.48 2.30 5.50
CA LEU A 172 10.84 2.58 6.79
C LEU A 172 11.87 2.76 7.91
N ARG A 173 11.94 3.98 8.47
CA ARG A 173 12.93 4.33 9.51
C ARG A 173 12.55 3.83 10.90
N HIS A 174 11.26 3.72 11.22
CA HIS A 174 10.74 3.51 12.56
C HIS A 174 10.00 2.18 12.74
N ARG A 175 10.47 1.09 12.13
CA ARG A 175 9.83 -0.22 12.09
C ARG A 175 9.41 -0.75 13.47
N ARG A 176 10.17 -0.45 14.52
CA ARG A 176 9.86 -0.87 15.90
C ARG A 176 8.64 -0.17 16.51
N LYS A 177 8.06 0.82 15.82
CA LYS A 177 6.86 1.52 16.30
C LYS A 177 5.54 0.89 15.84
N TYR A 178 5.59 -0.13 14.98
CA TYR A 178 4.41 -0.84 14.51
C TYR A 178 4.06 -1.98 15.45
N PHE A 179 2.77 -2.18 15.69
CA PHE A 179 2.26 -3.20 16.60
C PHE A 179 0.81 -3.57 16.29
N ILE A 180 0.38 -4.75 16.73
CA ILE A 180 -1.03 -5.17 16.76
C ILE A 180 -1.29 -5.96 18.05
N GLY A 181 -2.17 -5.43 18.90
CA GLY A 181 -2.46 -6.02 20.20
C GLY A 181 -1.20 -6.31 21.01
N VAL A 182 -0.97 -7.58 21.31
CA VAL A 182 0.19 -8.05 22.11
C VAL A 182 1.46 -8.27 21.28
N LEU A 183 1.39 -8.17 19.96
CA LEU A 183 2.56 -8.24 19.08
C LEU A 183 3.17 -6.85 18.92
N ASP A 184 4.14 -6.52 19.76
CA ASP A 184 4.89 -5.27 19.77
C ASP A 184 6.40 -5.56 19.95
N PRO A 185 7.27 -5.24 18.98
CA PRO A 185 6.95 -4.75 17.64
C PRO A 185 6.40 -5.83 16.69
N CYS A 186 5.67 -5.39 15.67
CA CYS A 186 5.07 -6.25 14.65
C CYS A 186 5.32 -5.70 13.25
N ALA A 187 5.68 -6.58 12.30
CA ALA A 187 5.75 -6.26 10.89
C ALA A 187 4.55 -6.84 10.13
N SER A 188 4.20 -6.23 9.01
CA SER A 188 3.17 -6.74 8.10
C SER A 188 3.77 -7.61 7.01
N ILE A 189 3.10 -8.70 6.63
CA ILE A 189 3.44 -9.56 5.50
C ILE A 189 2.17 -10.01 4.78
N GLU A 190 2.28 -10.30 3.50
CA GLU A 190 1.22 -10.87 2.68
C GLU A 190 1.60 -12.30 2.27
N PHE A 191 0.65 -13.23 2.37
CA PHE A 191 0.78 -14.61 1.88
C PHE A 191 -0.13 -14.84 0.69
N SER A 192 -1.25 -14.10 0.67
CA SER A 192 -2.22 -14.12 -0.42
C SER A 192 -2.92 -12.77 -0.55
N ARG A 193 -3.51 -12.52 -1.70
CA ARG A 193 -4.24 -11.29 -1.97
C ARG A 193 -5.59 -11.56 -2.60
N GLY A 194 -6.61 -10.85 -2.10
CA GLY A 194 -7.98 -10.94 -2.56
C GLY A 194 -8.80 -11.97 -1.79
N CYS A 195 -10.07 -12.05 -2.13
CA CYS A 195 -11.02 -12.91 -1.46
C CYS A 195 -12.02 -13.50 -2.45
N PRO A 196 -12.22 -14.83 -2.49
CA PRO A 196 -13.12 -15.45 -3.45
C PRO A 196 -14.62 -15.34 -3.05
N TRP A 197 -14.92 -14.86 -1.85
CA TRP A 197 -16.29 -14.68 -1.35
C TRP A 197 -16.83 -13.28 -1.61
N ASP A 198 -18.14 -13.14 -1.63
CA ASP A 198 -18.91 -11.93 -1.93
C ASP A 198 -19.77 -11.47 -0.75
N CYS A 199 -19.20 -11.46 0.45
CA CYS A 199 -19.90 -10.99 1.64
C CYS A 199 -20.47 -9.58 1.43
N SER A 200 -21.74 -9.38 1.71
CA SER A 200 -22.48 -8.15 1.41
C SER A 200 -21.94 -6.88 2.10
N PHE A 201 -21.20 -7.04 3.19
CA PHE A 201 -20.61 -5.95 3.97
C PHE A 201 -19.13 -5.66 3.61
N CYS A 202 -18.52 -6.47 2.77
CA CYS A 202 -17.09 -6.43 2.51
C CYS A 202 -16.79 -5.81 1.13
N SER A 203 -15.83 -4.90 1.06
CA SER A 203 -15.40 -4.26 -0.19
C SER A 203 -14.24 -4.98 -0.89
N ALA A 204 -13.59 -5.96 -0.25
CA ALA A 204 -12.42 -6.64 -0.83
C ALA A 204 -12.75 -7.30 -2.17
N TRP A 205 -13.86 -8.05 -2.25
CA TRP A 205 -14.27 -8.71 -3.49
C TRP A 205 -14.65 -7.76 -4.63
N THR A 206 -15.16 -6.56 -4.31
CA THR A 206 -15.42 -5.53 -5.33
C THR A 206 -14.14 -4.89 -5.83
N PHE A 207 -13.13 -4.79 -4.99
CA PHE A 207 -11.82 -4.26 -5.36
C PHE A 207 -11.01 -5.26 -6.19
N TYR A 208 -10.94 -6.53 -5.76
CA TYR A 208 -10.12 -7.57 -6.40
C TYR A 208 -10.88 -8.47 -7.40
N GLY A 209 -12.19 -8.24 -7.62
CA GLY A 209 -12.97 -9.02 -8.59
C GLY A 209 -13.14 -10.49 -8.22
N ARG A 210 -13.26 -10.82 -6.92
CA ARG A 210 -13.31 -12.20 -6.39
C ARG A 210 -12.07 -13.05 -6.74
N SER A 211 -10.95 -12.41 -7.05
CA SER A 211 -9.69 -13.11 -7.26
C SER A 211 -9.10 -13.58 -5.92
N TYR A 212 -8.32 -14.64 -5.97
CA TYR A 212 -7.49 -15.07 -4.87
C TYR A 212 -6.14 -15.53 -5.45
N ARG A 213 -5.10 -14.75 -5.18
CA ARG A 213 -3.75 -14.96 -5.71
C ARG A 213 -2.81 -15.27 -4.56
N LEU A 214 -1.85 -16.14 -4.78
CA LEU A 214 -0.94 -16.67 -3.78
C LEU A 214 0.48 -16.17 -4.04
N LEU A 215 1.22 -15.86 -2.97
CA LEU A 215 2.67 -15.78 -3.05
C LEU A 215 3.25 -17.19 -2.96
N SER A 216 4.37 -17.43 -3.66
CA SER A 216 5.11 -18.68 -3.51
C SER A 216 5.71 -18.79 -2.11
N PRO A 217 5.86 -20.01 -1.56
CA PRO A 217 6.54 -20.22 -0.30
C PRO A 217 7.96 -19.63 -0.26
N GLU A 218 8.68 -19.69 -1.37
CA GLU A 218 10.03 -19.15 -1.52
C GLU A 218 10.03 -17.63 -1.35
N ARG A 219 9.06 -16.95 -1.96
CA ARG A 219 8.93 -15.50 -1.88
C ARG A 219 8.57 -15.04 -0.47
N VAL A 220 7.65 -15.75 0.18
CA VAL A 220 7.29 -15.48 1.58
C VAL A 220 8.50 -15.65 2.51
N VAL A 221 9.29 -16.71 2.33
CA VAL A 221 10.51 -16.94 3.11
C VAL A 221 11.55 -15.84 2.85
N GLU A 222 11.70 -15.40 1.61
CA GLU A 222 12.61 -14.32 1.25
C GLU A 222 12.22 -13.00 1.94
N ASP A 223 10.94 -12.65 1.97
CA ASP A 223 10.44 -11.48 2.66
C ASP A 223 10.58 -11.61 4.19
N LEU A 224 10.23 -12.76 4.77
CA LEU A 224 10.39 -13.03 6.20
C LEU A 224 11.84 -12.88 6.69
N ARG A 225 12.83 -13.18 5.84
CA ARG A 225 14.27 -13.00 6.17
C ARG A 225 14.65 -11.54 6.31
N GLN A 226 13.96 -10.62 5.65
CA GLN A 226 14.18 -9.18 5.79
C GLN A 226 13.57 -8.60 7.07
N ILE A 227 12.61 -9.29 7.67
CA ILE A 227 11.88 -8.85 8.85
C ILE A 227 12.66 -9.25 10.12
N ARG A 228 13.04 -8.26 10.91
CA ARG A 228 13.75 -8.46 12.20
C ARG A 228 12.80 -8.63 13.38
N GLU A 229 11.59 -8.09 13.28
CA GLU A 229 10.54 -8.14 14.29
C GLU A 229 10.11 -9.58 14.57
N ARG A 230 9.78 -9.89 15.84
CA ARG A 230 9.29 -11.23 16.22
C ARG A 230 7.80 -11.40 15.92
N GLY A 231 7.03 -10.31 16.01
CA GLY A 231 5.62 -10.28 15.68
C GLY A 231 5.42 -10.10 14.18
N ILE A 232 4.50 -10.85 13.60
CA ILE A 232 4.11 -10.79 12.18
C ILE A 232 2.59 -10.71 12.12
N PHE A 233 2.09 -9.71 11.41
CA PHE A 233 0.70 -9.65 10.99
C PHE A 233 0.60 -10.06 9.51
N ILE A 234 -0.13 -11.14 9.26
CA ILE A 234 -0.48 -11.57 7.90
C ILE A 234 -1.68 -10.72 7.47
N VAL A 235 -1.44 -9.81 6.51
CA VAL A 235 -2.42 -8.78 6.09
C VAL A 235 -3.38 -9.26 5.00
N ASP A 236 -3.49 -10.57 4.79
CA ASP A 236 -4.38 -11.17 3.81
C ASP A 236 -5.84 -10.79 4.09
N ASP A 237 -6.64 -10.58 3.03
CA ASP A 237 -8.11 -10.43 3.17
C ASP A 237 -8.76 -11.66 3.80
N VAL A 238 -8.18 -12.82 3.55
CA VAL A 238 -8.50 -14.11 4.19
C VAL A 238 -7.32 -15.06 4.07
N ALA A 239 -6.72 -15.42 5.19
CA ALA A 239 -5.59 -16.33 5.20
C ALA A 239 -6.00 -17.81 5.02
N PHE A 240 -5.14 -18.58 4.35
CA PHE A 240 -5.20 -20.05 4.25
C PHE A 240 -6.48 -20.63 3.63
N VAL A 241 -6.99 -20.04 2.56
CA VAL A 241 -8.12 -20.58 1.79
C VAL A 241 -7.80 -21.94 1.20
N HIS A 242 -6.55 -22.16 0.76
CA HIS A 242 -6.06 -23.41 0.19
C HIS A 242 -5.15 -24.14 1.18
N GLU A 243 -5.61 -25.29 1.70
CA GLU A 243 -4.88 -26.14 2.65
C GLU A 243 -3.47 -26.47 2.17
N ARG A 244 -3.36 -26.98 0.94
CA ARG A 244 -2.07 -27.36 0.36
C ARG A 244 -1.05 -26.19 0.39
N HIS A 245 -1.45 -25.00 -0.01
CA HIS A 245 -0.58 -23.84 0.02
C HIS A 245 -0.17 -23.47 1.45
N GLY A 246 -1.12 -23.56 2.41
CA GLY A 246 -0.83 -23.34 3.82
C GLY A 246 0.21 -24.32 4.38
N MET A 247 0.11 -25.59 4.00
CA MET A 247 1.08 -26.63 4.38
C MET A 247 2.46 -26.36 3.77
N GLU A 248 2.53 -26.08 2.46
CA GLU A 248 3.77 -25.77 1.75
C GLU A 248 4.46 -24.52 2.36
N LEU A 249 3.71 -23.48 2.73
CA LEU A 249 4.23 -22.30 3.44
C LEU A 249 4.79 -22.68 4.82
N GLY A 250 4.05 -23.46 5.60
CA GLY A 250 4.47 -23.89 6.93
C GLY A 250 5.77 -24.70 6.87
N GLU A 251 5.90 -25.61 5.92
CA GLU A 251 7.09 -26.42 5.69
C GLU A 251 8.28 -25.55 5.27
N ALA A 252 8.10 -24.63 4.32
CA ALA A 252 9.16 -23.75 3.85
C ALA A 252 9.68 -22.82 4.96
N ILE A 253 8.78 -22.25 5.77
CA ILE A 253 9.14 -21.40 6.92
C ILE A 253 9.90 -22.22 7.97
N ALA A 254 9.46 -23.45 8.25
CA ALA A 254 10.13 -24.34 9.20
C ALA A 254 11.53 -24.78 8.71
N GLN A 255 11.66 -25.16 7.43
CA GLN A 255 12.95 -25.51 6.80
C GLN A 255 13.92 -24.31 6.77
N ALA A 256 13.40 -23.09 6.61
CA ALA A 256 14.20 -21.87 6.68
C ALA A 256 14.65 -21.51 8.12
N GLY A 257 14.21 -22.24 9.14
CA GLY A 257 14.51 -22.01 10.55
C GLY A 257 13.94 -20.69 11.11
N ILE A 258 12.92 -20.14 10.46
CA ILE A 258 12.31 -18.85 10.82
C ILE A 258 11.37 -19.06 12.00
N LYS A 259 11.60 -18.33 13.10
CA LYS A 259 10.80 -18.38 14.32
C LYS A 259 10.14 -17.05 14.57
N LYS A 260 8.84 -16.93 14.27
CA LYS A 260 8.01 -15.74 14.44
C LYS A 260 6.75 -16.08 15.24
N ARG A 261 6.05 -15.02 15.69
CA ARG A 261 4.69 -15.10 16.23
C ARG A 261 3.77 -14.44 15.24
N TYR A 262 2.72 -15.14 14.83
CA TYR A 262 1.82 -14.68 13.78
C TYR A 262 0.47 -14.26 14.37
N TYR A 263 -0.07 -13.17 13.86
CA TYR A 263 -1.48 -12.80 13.93
C TYR A 263 -2.04 -12.85 12.50
N LEU A 264 -3.21 -13.41 12.34
CA LEU A 264 -3.87 -13.52 11.04
C LEU A 264 -5.39 -13.42 11.21
N GLU A 265 -6.05 -13.08 10.13
CA GLU A 265 -7.50 -13.06 10.03
C GLU A 265 -7.94 -14.08 8.97
N THR A 266 -8.95 -14.88 9.31
CA THR A 266 -9.53 -15.87 8.40
C THR A 266 -10.98 -16.12 8.75
N ARG A 267 -11.68 -16.87 7.90
CA ARG A 267 -13.08 -17.24 8.11
C ARG A 267 -13.17 -18.46 9.02
N GLY A 268 -14.19 -18.48 9.89
CA GLY A 268 -14.42 -19.62 10.79
C GLY A 268 -14.71 -20.93 10.05
N ASP A 269 -15.37 -20.88 8.89
CA ASP A 269 -15.63 -22.07 8.07
C ASP A 269 -14.37 -22.61 7.37
N VAL A 270 -13.37 -21.75 7.11
CA VAL A 270 -12.05 -22.18 6.63
C VAL A 270 -11.32 -22.94 7.74
N LEU A 271 -11.28 -22.39 8.96
CA LEU A 271 -10.65 -23.04 10.11
C LEU A 271 -11.28 -24.41 10.49
N LEU A 272 -12.58 -24.58 10.25
CA LEU A 272 -13.26 -25.83 10.56
C LEU A 272 -13.04 -26.94 9.53
N ARG A 273 -12.54 -26.61 8.34
CA ARG A 273 -12.25 -27.58 7.26
C ARG A 273 -10.82 -28.13 7.34
N HIS A 274 -9.93 -27.41 8.01
CA HIS A 274 -8.51 -27.67 8.12
C HIS A 274 -8.09 -27.79 9.58
#